data_c9851d42fd9563a8430fcc980c6c3fe3
#
_entry.id   c9851d42fd9563a8430fcc980c6c3fe3
#
_cell.length_a   1.000
_cell.length_b   1.000
_cell.length_c   1.000
_cell.angle_alpha   90.00
_cell.angle_beta   90.00
_cell.angle_gamma   90.00
#
_symmetry.space_group_name_H-M   'P 1'
#
loop_
_entity.id
_entity.type
_entity.pdbx_description
1 polymer ?
#
loop_
_entity_poly.entity_id
_entity_poly.type
_entity_poly.pdbx_seq_one_letter_code
_entity_poly.pdbx_strand_id
1 'polypeptide(L)'
;AAVEQGQLAAITSVETPDEKTVRMVTDEPLAVLPGWFAHFNMPMIKKGEARDTTMGSGPFLYDSADRGVSISLTAWDGYYKDEMPKVAGIEAIVYADENLRVAALEAGDVDLIEYVPWQAMDQIEENDELTLQATDGPFMYLTFNASRPPFDNPKIRQAEAHAIKREDIAAAAFYGRGGALEHLPIAEGSEFYNPELANAWSYDPEKAQALLAEAGYPDGFDCVMLSTAQYGMHQSTAEVCQAYLSMVGINVQLDLPEWSTRVKKGNEGTYDLAVMGTAAMNNDPDGLATVVDGSLSPSFVRS
;
A
#
# COMPACT_ATOMS: atom_id res chain seq x y z
N ALA A 1 -9.67 1.21 7.39
CA ALA A 1 -10.84 1.19 8.27
C ALA A 1 -11.63 -0.12 8.20
N ALA A 2 -11.94 -0.66 7.01
CA ALA A 2 -12.73 -1.90 6.91
C ALA A 2 -11.90 -3.16 7.26
N VAL A 3 -10.62 -3.16 6.94
CA VAL A 3 -9.69 -4.26 7.27
C VAL A 3 -9.46 -4.32 8.77
N GLU A 4 -9.20 -3.18 9.41
CA GLU A 4 -9.03 -3.09 10.85
C GLU A 4 -10.32 -3.45 11.61
N GLN A 5 -11.51 -3.19 11.04
CA GLN A 5 -12.76 -3.65 11.64
C GLN A 5 -12.87 -5.17 11.70
N GLY A 6 -12.38 -5.88 10.67
CA GLY A 6 -12.31 -7.35 10.68
C GLY A 6 -11.36 -7.87 11.76
N GLN A 7 -10.18 -7.26 11.89
CA GLN A 7 -9.20 -7.60 12.93
C GLN A 7 -9.73 -7.34 14.34
N LEU A 8 -10.41 -6.21 14.56
CA LEU A 8 -11.03 -5.87 15.85
C LEU A 8 -12.20 -6.76 16.22
N ALA A 9 -12.75 -7.54 15.27
CA ALA A 9 -13.83 -8.50 15.56
C ALA A 9 -13.38 -9.64 16.51
N ALA A 10 -12.07 -9.88 16.65
CA ALA A 10 -11.53 -10.80 17.63
C ALA A 10 -11.68 -10.32 19.10
N ILE A 11 -11.96 -9.03 19.32
CA ILE A 11 -12.18 -8.46 20.64
C ILE A 11 -13.62 -8.73 21.06
N THR A 12 -13.81 -9.58 22.04
CA THR A 12 -15.13 -9.99 22.53
C THR A 12 -15.69 -9.07 23.60
N SER A 13 -14.83 -8.39 24.38
CA SER A 13 -15.25 -7.35 25.30
C SER A 13 -14.20 -6.27 25.50
N VAL A 14 -14.67 -5.06 25.83
CA VAL A 14 -13.84 -3.92 26.24
C VAL A 14 -14.36 -3.41 27.57
N GLU A 15 -13.52 -3.41 28.59
CA GLU A 15 -13.84 -2.99 29.96
C GLU A 15 -12.95 -1.83 30.37
N THR A 16 -13.47 -0.95 31.21
CA THR A 16 -12.74 0.16 31.83
C THR A 16 -12.83 0.01 33.36
N PRO A 17 -12.03 -0.87 33.99
CA PRO A 17 -12.13 -1.17 35.41
C PRO A 17 -11.77 0.03 36.30
N ASP A 18 -10.99 0.96 35.79
CA ASP A 18 -10.64 2.22 36.46
C ASP A 18 -10.40 3.35 35.42
N GLU A 19 -10.06 4.55 35.89
CA GLU A 19 -9.88 5.74 35.03
C GLU A 19 -8.70 5.67 34.06
N LYS A 20 -7.78 4.74 34.24
CA LYS A 20 -6.53 4.64 33.44
C LYS A 20 -6.34 3.31 32.76
N THR A 21 -7.24 2.36 32.99
CA THR A 21 -7.12 1.00 32.48
C THR A 21 -8.19 0.70 31.45
N VAL A 22 -7.78 0.24 30.29
CA VAL A 22 -8.64 -0.41 29.29
C VAL A 22 -8.26 -1.87 29.21
N ARG A 23 -9.23 -2.76 29.45
CA ARG A 23 -9.06 -4.20 29.30
C ARG A 23 -9.80 -4.66 28.06
N MET A 24 -9.09 -5.28 27.15
CA MET A 24 -9.65 -5.94 25.97
C MET A 24 -9.52 -7.45 26.13
N VAL A 25 -10.59 -8.15 25.83
CA VAL A 25 -10.64 -9.62 25.94
C VAL A 25 -10.84 -10.20 24.55
N THR A 26 -10.08 -11.22 24.23
CA THR A 26 -10.16 -12.00 22.99
C THR A 26 -10.39 -13.46 23.33
N ASP A 27 -11.07 -14.21 22.47
CA ASP A 27 -11.33 -15.64 22.70
C ASP A 27 -10.07 -16.49 22.58
N GLU A 28 -9.15 -16.08 21.69
CA GLU A 28 -7.86 -16.72 21.49
C GLU A 28 -6.71 -15.73 21.79
N PRO A 29 -5.52 -16.21 22.17
CA PRO A 29 -4.36 -15.33 22.35
C PRO A 29 -4.02 -14.56 21.07
N LEU A 30 -3.91 -13.24 21.16
CA LEU A 30 -3.67 -12.35 20.03
C LEU A 30 -2.44 -11.46 20.30
N ALA A 31 -1.26 -11.98 20.00
CA ALA A 31 0.02 -11.31 20.26
C ALA A 31 0.20 -10.02 19.47
N VAL A 32 -0.42 -9.93 18.28
CA VAL A 32 -0.32 -8.77 17.37
C VAL A 32 -1.20 -7.59 17.76
N LEU A 33 -2.11 -7.73 18.72
CA LEU A 33 -3.07 -6.71 19.12
C LEU A 33 -2.44 -5.35 19.49
N PRO A 34 -1.33 -5.28 20.26
CA PRO A 34 -0.67 -4.00 20.54
C PRO A 34 -0.15 -3.31 19.27
N GLY A 35 0.35 -4.08 18.30
CA GLY A 35 0.82 -3.56 17.00
C GLY A 35 -0.32 -2.94 16.19
N TRP A 36 -1.51 -3.53 16.21
CA TRP A 36 -2.68 -2.97 15.53
C TRP A 36 -3.08 -1.61 16.10
N PHE A 37 -3.02 -1.43 17.43
CA PHE A 37 -3.31 -0.13 18.05
C PHE A 37 -2.22 0.91 17.85
N ALA A 38 -1.01 0.50 17.46
CA ALA A 38 0.07 1.40 17.08
C ALA A 38 -0.03 1.89 15.62
N HIS A 39 -0.93 1.31 14.82
CA HIS A 39 -1.09 1.66 13.43
C HIS A 39 -1.73 3.05 13.27
N PHE A 40 -1.27 3.83 12.27
CA PHE A 40 -1.73 5.20 12.03
C PHE A 40 -3.25 5.32 11.74
N ASN A 41 -3.90 4.25 11.26
CA ASN A 41 -5.34 4.19 11.06
C ASN A 41 -6.17 3.99 12.35
N MET A 42 -5.50 3.83 13.50
CA MET A 42 -6.11 3.58 14.82
C MET A 42 -5.82 4.73 15.80
N PRO A 43 -6.14 5.99 15.44
CA PRO A 43 -5.84 7.12 16.32
C PRO A 43 -6.67 7.07 17.60
N MET A 44 -6.03 7.44 18.72
CA MET A 44 -6.73 7.69 19.99
C MET A 44 -7.39 9.06 19.93
N ILE A 45 -8.70 9.10 20.07
CA ILE A 45 -9.49 10.36 20.05
C ILE A 45 -10.23 10.54 21.37
N LYS A 46 -10.50 11.80 21.73
CA LYS A 46 -11.25 12.13 22.93
C LYS A 46 -12.72 11.67 22.81
N LYS A 47 -13.22 10.99 23.83
CA LYS A 47 -14.61 10.50 23.87
C LYS A 47 -15.60 11.67 23.76
N GLY A 48 -16.56 11.53 22.87
CA GLY A 48 -17.62 12.51 22.64
C GLY A 48 -17.30 13.58 21.60
N GLU A 49 -16.09 13.63 21.09
CA GLU A 49 -15.74 14.46 19.94
C GLU A 49 -16.26 13.83 18.64
N ALA A 50 -16.68 14.67 17.69
CA ALA A 50 -17.05 14.19 16.37
C ALA A 50 -15.80 13.67 15.62
N ARG A 51 -15.96 12.77 14.67
CA ARG A 51 -14.83 12.18 13.90
C ARG A 51 -14.05 13.19 13.07
N ASP A 52 -14.64 14.34 12.83
CA ASP A 52 -14.06 15.48 12.12
C ASP A 52 -13.40 16.51 13.06
N THR A 53 -13.55 16.34 14.39
CA THR A 53 -12.82 17.12 15.38
C THR A 53 -11.61 16.34 15.87
N THR A 54 -10.48 16.93 15.77
CA THR A 54 -9.18 16.28 15.77
C THR A 54 -8.46 16.40 17.11
N MET A 55 -9.17 16.14 18.21
CA MET A 55 -8.59 16.05 19.56
C MET A 55 -8.01 14.64 19.77
N GLY A 56 -6.79 14.45 19.33
CA GLY A 56 -6.00 13.24 19.56
C GLY A 56 -5.03 13.39 20.74
N SER A 57 -4.07 12.48 20.84
CA SER A 57 -2.98 12.49 21.83
C SER A 57 -1.62 12.87 21.20
N GLY A 58 -1.63 13.40 19.99
CA GLY A 58 -0.42 13.80 19.25
C GLY A 58 0.15 15.15 19.75
N PRO A 59 1.36 15.51 19.27
CA PRO A 59 2.06 16.73 19.68
C PRO A 59 1.55 18.00 19.00
N PHE A 60 0.62 17.88 18.05
CA PHE A 60 0.03 19.02 17.34
C PHE A 60 -1.48 19.02 17.47
N LEU A 61 -2.05 20.22 17.55
CA LEU A 61 -3.48 20.48 17.49
C LEU A 61 -3.86 20.84 16.06
N TYR A 62 -5.04 20.41 15.66
CA TYR A 62 -5.64 20.87 14.41
C TYR A 62 -6.06 22.31 14.55
N ASP A 63 -5.72 23.14 13.58
CA ASP A 63 -6.13 24.53 13.51
C ASP A 63 -7.22 24.71 12.45
N SER A 64 -6.88 24.43 11.18
CA SER A 64 -7.78 24.63 10.06
C SER A 64 -7.49 23.69 8.91
N ALA A 65 -8.44 23.57 7.97
CA ALA A 65 -8.21 22.93 6.68
C ALA A 65 -8.98 23.63 5.57
N ASP A 66 -8.31 23.80 4.44
CA ASP A 66 -8.95 24.07 3.16
C ASP A 66 -8.95 22.78 2.33
N ARG A 67 -10.14 22.23 2.12
CA ARG A 67 -10.29 20.89 1.55
C ARG A 67 -9.70 20.78 0.15
N GLY A 68 -8.72 19.88 -0.02
CA GLY A 68 -8.00 19.66 -1.27
C GLY A 68 -6.87 20.67 -1.52
N VAL A 69 -6.60 21.59 -0.59
CA VAL A 69 -5.55 22.62 -0.67
C VAL A 69 -4.55 22.46 0.45
N SER A 70 -4.97 22.59 1.73
CA SER A 70 -4.03 22.51 2.86
C SER A 70 -4.68 22.08 4.17
N ILE A 71 -3.84 21.67 5.12
CA ILE A 71 -4.18 21.43 6.52
C ILE A 71 -3.15 22.15 7.37
N SER A 72 -3.62 22.94 8.36
CA SER A 72 -2.75 23.63 9.30
C SER A 72 -2.86 23.02 10.68
N LEU A 73 -1.70 22.80 11.30
CA LEU A 73 -1.55 22.26 12.65
C LEU A 73 -0.67 23.18 13.49
N THR A 74 -0.98 23.33 14.77
CA THR A 74 -0.22 24.15 15.74
C THR A 74 0.37 23.25 16.80
N ALA A 75 1.61 23.50 17.23
CA ALA A 75 2.25 22.75 18.31
C ALA A 75 1.43 22.85 19.60
N TRP A 76 1.32 21.75 20.33
CA TRP A 76 0.55 21.69 21.57
C TRP A 76 1.45 21.76 22.80
N ASP A 77 1.41 22.88 23.54
CA ASP A 77 2.19 23.07 24.74
C ASP A 77 1.84 22.10 25.89
N GLY A 78 0.66 21.49 25.83
CA GLY A 78 0.21 20.48 26.79
C GLY A 78 0.52 19.04 26.42
N TYR A 79 1.41 18.82 25.44
CA TYR A 79 1.80 17.47 25.04
C TYR A 79 2.41 16.69 26.21
N TYR A 80 2.01 15.44 26.39
CA TYR A 80 2.31 14.64 27.60
C TYR A 80 3.70 14.06 27.66
N LYS A 81 4.49 14.08 26.55
CA LYS A 81 5.89 13.66 26.54
C LYS A 81 6.80 14.84 26.79
N ASP A 82 7.98 14.57 27.37
CA ASP A 82 8.98 15.59 27.68
C ASP A 82 9.57 16.25 26.43
N GLU A 83 9.57 15.54 25.30
CA GLU A 83 10.06 16.07 24.02
C GLU A 83 8.93 16.85 23.34
N MET A 84 9.01 18.15 23.40
CA MET A 84 8.09 19.07 22.71
C MET A 84 8.40 19.14 21.22
N PRO A 85 7.40 19.45 20.36
CA PRO A 85 7.66 19.77 18.97
C PRO A 85 8.70 20.88 18.83
N LYS A 86 9.68 20.67 17.93
CA LYS A 86 10.73 21.68 17.66
C LYS A 86 10.27 22.78 16.71
N VAL A 87 9.11 22.61 16.07
CA VAL A 87 8.47 23.57 15.16
C VAL A 87 7.17 24.08 15.78
N ALA A 88 6.83 25.33 15.49
CA ALA A 88 5.62 25.97 16.01
C ALA A 88 4.33 25.40 15.41
N GLY A 89 4.40 24.84 14.22
CA GLY A 89 3.27 24.25 13.50
C GLY A 89 3.71 23.52 12.25
N ILE A 90 2.73 22.93 11.58
CA ILE A 90 2.89 22.23 10.30
C ILE A 90 1.80 22.73 9.38
N GLU A 91 2.17 23.11 8.15
CA GLU A 91 1.24 23.34 7.06
C GLU A 91 1.44 22.26 6.01
N ALA A 92 0.48 21.37 5.87
CA ALA A 92 0.49 20.31 4.86
C ALA A 92 -0.25 20.78 3.61
N ILE A 93 0.48 20.99 2.52
CA ILE A 93 -0.04 21.49 1.24
C ILE A 93 -0.23 20.34 0.27
N VAL A 94 -1.37 20.31 -0.42
CA VAL A 94 -1.70 19.27 -1.40
C VAL A 94 -1.12 19.62 -2.76
N TYR A 95 -0.19 18.81 -3.24
CA TYR A 95 0.29 18.83 -4.63
C TYR A 95 -0.23 17.59 -5.36
N ALA A 96 -1.13 17.79 -6.31
CA ALA A 96 -1.69 16.70 -7.11
C ALA A 96 -0.68 16.13 -8.11
N ASP A 97 0.24 16.96 -8.61
CA ASP A 97 1.32 16.58 -9.50
C ASP A 97 2.61 16.36 -8.71
N GLU A 98 3.24 15.20 -8.90
CA GLU A 98 4.44 14.82 -8.16
C GLU A 98 5.69 15.65 -8.57
N ASN A 99 5.77 16.15 -9.81
CA ASN A 99 6.90 16.98 -10.24
C ASN A 99 6.79 18.41 -9.68
N LEU A 100 5.56 18.93 -9.54
CA LEU A 100 5.34 20.23 -8.87
C LEU A 100 5.73 20.16 -7.40
N ARG A 101 5.56 19.01 -6.75
CA ARG A 101 5.97 18.80 -5.37
C ARG A 101 7.50 18.86 -5.22
N VAL A 102 8.24 18.23 -6.13
CA VAL A 102 9.72 18.34 -6.17
C VAL A 102 10.17 19.78 -6.43
N ALA A 103 9.57 20.44 -7.42
CA ALA A 103 9.89 21.82 -7.73
C ALA A 103 9.66 22.78 -6.56
N ALA A 104 8.59 22.57 -5.78
CA ALA A 104 8.31 23.37 -4.58
C ALA A 104 9.38 23.17 -3.49
N LEU A 105 9.89 21.93 -3.31
CA LEU A 105 11.01 21.67 -2.40
C LEU A 105 12.28 22.38 -2.85
N GLU A 106 12.64 22.27 -4.11
CA GLU A 106 13.85 22.91 -4.66
C GLU A 106 13.78 24.45 -4.65
N ALA A 107 12.59 25.00 -4.78
CA ALA A 107 12.36 26.44 -4.67
C ALA A 107 12.37 26.95 -3.22
N GLY A 108 12.30 26.06 -2.23
CA GLY A 108 12.15 26.42 -0.82
C GLY A 108 10.74 26.88 -0.45
N ASP A 109 9.73 26.56 -1.28
CA ASP A 109 8.34 26.84 -1.00
C ASP A 109 7.78 25.88 0.07
N VAL A 110 8.40 24.70 0.22
CA VAL A 110 8.13 23.72 1.28
C VAL A 110 9.45 23.18 1.84
N ASP A 111 9.45 22.80 3.11
CA ASP A 111 10.63 22.29 3.82
C ASP A 111 10.79 20.77 3.69
N LEU A 112 9.70 20.07 3.39
CA LEU A 112 9.67 18.61 3.31
C LEU A 112 8.63 18.17 2.31
N ILE A 113 8.95 17.14 1.53
CA ILE A 113 7.96 16.43 0.71
C ILE A 113 7.90 14.96 1.12
N GLU A 114 6.71 14.42 1.12
CA GLU A 114 6.45 12.98 1.24
C GLU A 114 6.23 12.39 -0.16
N TYR A 115 6.52 11.11 -0.32
CA TYR A 115 6.34 10.42 -1.59
C TYR A 115 7.17 11.04 -2.72
N VAL A 116 8.49 11.06 -2.51
CA VAL A 116 9.42 11.52 -3.54
C VAL A 116 9.24 10.69 -4.81
N PRO A 117 9.00 11.32 -5.98
CA PRO A 117 8.93 10.59 -7.24
C PRO A 117 10.25 9.86 -7.51
N TRP A 118 10.17 8.60 -7.90
CA TRP A 118 11.36 7.75 -8.07
C TRP A 118 12.35 8.33 -9.09
N GLN A 119 11.84 8.96 -10.15
CA GLN A 119 12.67 9.62 -11.17
C GLN A 119 13.43 10.85 -10.64
N ALA A 120 13.01 11.45 -9.53
CA ALA A 120 13.64 12.64 -8.96
C ALA A 120 14.63 12.33 -7.84
N MET A 121 14.74 11.06 -7.40
CA MET A 121 15.57 10.71 -6.23
C MET A 121 17.06 11.01 -6.46
N ASP A 122 17.60 10.69 -7.65
CA ASP A 122 19.01 10.97 -7.97
C ASP A 122 19.29 12.48 -7.93
N GLN A 123 18.39 13.28 -8.52
CA GLN A 123 18.49 14.76 -8.50
C GLN A 123 18.48 15.33 -7.08
N ILE A 124 17.66 14.77 -6.18
CA ILE A 124 17.59 15.20 -4.78
C ILE A 124 18.87 14.78 -4.03
N GLU A 125 19.38 13.57 -4.27
CA GLU A 125 20.62 13.07 -3.63
C GLU A 125 21.86 13.85 -4.09
N GLU A 126 21.88 14.37 -5.33
CA GLU A 126 22.97 15.18 -5.87
C GLU A 126 22.94 16.63 -5.37
N ASN A 127 21.87 17.05 -4.70
CA ASN A 127 21.73 18.41 -4.18
C ASN A 127 22.20 18.47 -2.70
N ASP A 128 23.33 19.13 -2.45
CA ASP A 128 23.93 19.27 -1.12
C ASP A 128 23.02 19.98 -0.08
N GLU A 129 21.99 20.71 -0.53
CA GLU A 129 21.03 21.41 0.35
C GLU A 129 19.84 20.55 0.74
N LEU A 130 19.67 19.36 0.13
CA LEU A 130 18.55 18.46 0.36
C LEU A 130 19.03 17.15 0.99
N THR A 131 18.13 16.46 1.66
CA THR A 131 18.39 15.13 2.24
C THR A 131 17.26 14.19 1.85
N LEU A 132 17.60 13.09 1.16
CA LEU A 132 16.68 12.00 0.89
C LEU A 132 16.74 10.97 2.02
N GLN A 133 15.58 10.62 2.58
CA GLN A 133 15.45 9.51 3.54
C GLN A 133 14.44 8.51 3.03
N ALA A 134 14.76 7.24 3.13
CA ALA A 134 13.90 6.13 2.75
C ALA A 134 13.91 5.04 3.81
N THR A 135 12.84 4.25 3.84
CA THR A 135 12.73 3.05 4.68
C THR A 135 12.41 1.87 3.79
N ASP A 136 13.05 0.74 4.07
CA ASP A 136 12.69 -0.53 3.46
C ASP A 136 11.35 -1.01 4.01
N GLY A 137 10.66 -1.82 3.19
CA GLY A 137 9.47 -2.51 3.65
C GLY A 137 8.25 -2.43 2.75
N PRO A 138 7.81 -1.25 2.27
CA PRO A 138 6.71 -1.17 1.32
C PRO A 138 7.00 -1.95 0.04
N PHE A 139 5.96 -2.59 -0.52
CA PHE A 139 6.08 -3.32 -1.78
C PHE A 139 4.87 -3.11 -2.68
N MET A 140 5.08 -3.28 -3.99
CA MET A 140 4.04 -3.29 -5.00
C MET A 140 3.67 -4.72 -5.35
N TYR A 141 2.40 -4.95 -5.67
CA TYR A 141 1.90 -6.27 -6.06
C TYR A 141 0.70 -6.15 -6.99
N LEU A 142 0.38 -7.22 -7.69
CA LEU A 142 -0.88 -7.37 -8.39
C LEU A 142 -1.87 -8.10 -7.50
N THR A 143 -3.09 -7.59 -7.41
CA THR A 143 -4.22 -8.29 -6.83
C THR A 143 -5.19 -8.73 -7.92
N PHE A 144 -5.75 -9.91 -7.77
CA PHE A 144 -6.70 -10.50 -8.70
C PHE A 144 -8.13 -10.42 -8.16
N ASN A 145 -9.10 -10.21 -9.02
CA ASN A 145 -10.49 -10.38 -8.63
C ASN A 145 -10.89 -11.85 -8.80
N ALA A 146 -10.50 -12.67 -7.82
CA ALA A 146 -10.75 -14.11 -7.83
C ALA A 146 -12.25 -14.49 -7.64
N SER A 147 -13.15 -13.51 -7.54
CA SER A 147 -14.59 -13.78 -7.41
C SER A 147 -15.28 -14.10 -8.74
N ARG A 148 -14.57 -13.99 -9.88
CA ARG A 148 -15.12 -14.20 -11.23
C ARG A 148 -14.10 -14.75 -12.22
N PRO A 149 -14.56 -15.45 -13.28
CA PRO A 149 -13.69 -15.87 -14.38
C PRO A 149 -13.01 -14.68 -15.09
N PRO A 150 -11.78 -14.91 -15.61
CA PRO A 150 -11.02 -16.14 -15.53
C PRO A 150 -10.18 -16.27 -14.25
N PHE A 151 -10.16 -15.24 -13.40
CA PHE A 151 -9.27 -15.10 -12.22
C PHE A 151 -9.69 -15.95 -11.01
N ASP A 152 -10.90 -16.54 -11.01
CA ASP A 152 -11.29 -17.58 -10.05
C ASP A 152 -10.48 -18.88 -10.22
N ASN A 153 -9.89 -19.11 -11.42
CA ASN A 153 -9.01 -20.24 -11.66
C ASN A 153 -7.57 -19.94 -11.20
N PRO A 154 -7.01 -20.68 -10.21
CA PRO A 154 -5.66 -20.45 -9.73
C PRO A 154 -4.57 -20.62 -10.79
N LYS A 155 -4.78 -21.46 -11.85
CA LYS A 155 -3.82 -21.60 -12.94
C LYS A 155 -3.65 -20.32 -13.74
N ILE A 156 -4.70 -19.52 -13.90
CA ILE A 156 -4.62 -18.20 -14.55
C ILE A 156 -3.73 -17.27 -13.73
N ARG A 157 -3.94 -17.18 -12.41
CA ARG A 157 -3.12 -16.34 -11.53
C ARG A 157 -1.65 -16.80 -11.49
N GLN A 158 -1.42 -18.11 -11.50
CA GLN A 158 -0.07 -18.68 -11.61
C GLN A 158 0.58 -18.38 -12.97
N ALA A 159 -0.18 -18.43 -14.06
CA ALA A 159 0.32 -18.08 -15.39
C ALA A 159 0.81 -16.62 -15.43
N GLU A 160 0.01 -15.68 -14.90
CA GLU A 160 0.43 -14.29 -14.84
C GLU A 160 1.65 -14.07 -13.95
N ALA A 161 1.75 -14.79 -12.82
CA ALA A 161 2.91 -14.72 -11.95
C ALA A 161 4.21 -15.15 -12.67
N HIS A 162 4.15 -16.13 -13.58
CA HIS A 162 5.27 -16.58 -14.40
C HIS A 162 5.48 -15.74 -15.67
N ALA A 163 4.45 -15.03 -16.15
CA ALA A 163 4.54 -14.22 -17.35
C ALA A 163 5.31 -12.90 -17.14
N ILE A 164 5.40 -12.38 -15.92
CA ILE A 164 5.92 -11.04 -15.62
C ILE A 164 7.34 -11.12 -15.07
N LYS A 165 8.26 -10.41 -15.74
CA LYS A 165 9.65 -10.26 -15.29
C LYS A 165 9.73 -9.03 -14.34
N ARG A 166 9.87 -9.32 -13.05
CA ARG A 166 9.79 -8.32 -11.97
C ARG A 166 10.96 -7.36 -11.92
N GLU A 167 12.14 -7.81 -12.38
CA GLU A 167 13.34 -6.96 -12.47
C GLU A 167 13.14 -5.81 -13.44
N ASP A 168 12.38 -6.01 -14.52
CA ASP A 168 12.10 -4.96 -15.48
C ASP A 168 11.09 -3.95 -14.93
N ILE A 169 10.18 -4.38 -14.01
CA ILE A 169 9.36 -3.46 -13.24
C ILE A 169 10.23 -2.64 -12.28
N ALA A 170 11.14 -3.28 -11.54
CA ALA A 170 12.07 -2.58 -10.66
C ALA A 170 12.89 -1.53 -11.41
N ALA A 171 13.35 -1.84 -12.62
CA ALA A 171 14.10 -0.93 -13.46
C ALA A 171 13.21 0.25 -13.98
N ALA A 172 12.02 -0.04 -14.50
CA ALA A 172 11.19 0.94 -15.18
C ALA A 172 10.37 1.82 -14.20
N ALA A 173 9.78 1.23 -13.16
CA ALA A 173 8.91 1.94 -12.23
C ALA A 173 9.66 2.53 -11.03
N PHE A 174 10.80 1.95 -10.66
CA PHE A 174 11.57 2.31 -9.47
C PHE A 174 13.01 2.71 -9.77
N TYR A 175 13.36 2.91 -11.04
CA TYR A 175 14.67 3.38 -11.49
C TYR A 175 15.84 2.54 -10.94
N GLY A 176 15.61 1.22 -10.80
CA GLY A 176 16.58 0.27 -10.25
C GLY A 176 16.76 0.35 -8.72
N ARG A 177 15.97 1.17 -8.04
CA ARG A 177 15.94 1.25 -6.57
C ARG A 177 14.92 0.23 -6.05
N GLY A 178 15.31 -0.58 -5.07
CA GLY A 178 14.52 -1.72 -4.61
C GLY A 178 14.85 -3.02 -5.35
N GLY A 179 14.02 -4.04 -5.17
CA GLY A 179 14.27 -5.37 -5.71
C GLY A 179 13.01 -6.12 -6.12
N ALA A 180 13.17 -7.10 -6.99
CA ALA A 180 12.12 -8.02 -7.38
C ALA A 180 11.78 -8.98 -6.23
N LEU A 181 10.50 -9.26 -6.02
CA LEU A 181 10.00 -10.27 -5.11
C LEU A 181 9.39 -11.42 -5.92
N GLU A 182 10.02 -12.58 -5.90
CA GLU A 182 9.51 -13.80 -6.54
C GLU A 182 8.81 -14.74 -5.54
N HIS A 183 8.54 -14.24 -4.35
CA HIS A 183 7.89 -14.93 -3.23
C HIS A 183 7.05 -13.95 -2.41
N LEU A 184 6.46 -14.43 -1.32
CA LEU A 184 5.82 -13.55 -0.34
C LEU A 184 6.84 -12.57 0.26
N PRO A 185 6.45 -11.33 0.57
CA PRO A 185 7.34 -10.28 1.06
C PRO A 185 7.71 -10.49 2.54
N ILE A 186 8.45 -11.56 2.80
CA ILE A 186 9.01 -11.92 4.09
C ILE A 186 10.52 -11.73 4.00
N ALA A 187 11.08 -10.92 4.90
CA ALA A 187 12.51 -10.62 4.91
C ALA A 187 13.35 -11.90 5.13
N GLU A 188 14.48 -12.01 4.42
CA GLU A 188 15.39 -13.16 4.53
C GLU A 188 15.90 -13.42 5.95
N GLY A 189 16.02 -12.37 6.78
CA GLY A 189 16.41 -12.49 8.19
C GLY A 189 15.29 -12.88 9.13
N SER A 190 14.05 -13.04 8.64
CA SER A 190 12.91 -13.46 9.45
C SER A 190 12.93 -14.97 9.71
N GLU A 191 12.50 -15.40 10.89
CA GLU A 191 12.30 -16.82 11.22
C GLU A 191 11.23 -17.50 10.34
N PHE A 192 10.39 -16.73 9.66
CA PHE A 192 9.34 -17.17 8.77
C PHE A 192 9.80 -17.29 7.30
N TYR A 193 11.03 -16.86 6.98
CA TYR A 193 11.54 -16.94 5.63
C TYR A 193 11.84 -18.39 5.23
N ASN A 194 11.30 -18.81 4.09
CA ASN A 194 11.55 -20.12 3.52
C ASN A 194 12.33 -20.01 2.20
N PRO A 195 13.64 -20.32 2.18
CA PRO A 195 14.46 -20.19 0.98
C PRO A 195 14.05 -21.16 -0.16
N GLU A 196 13.33 -22.26 0.14
CA GLU A 196 12.82 -23.17 -0.90
C GLU A 196 11.71 -22.53 -1.75
N LEU A 197 11.05 -21.50 -1.21
CA LEU A 197 10.00 -20.76 -1.89
C LEU A 197 10.49 -19.45 -2.50
N ALA A 198 11.77 -19.11 -2.35
CA ALA A 198 12.33 -17.83 -2.78
C ALA A 198 12.16 -17.54 -4.28
N ASN A 199 12.11 -18.58 -5.12
CA ASN A 199 11.94 -18.48 -6.57
C ASN A 199 10.65 -19.15 -7.06
N ALA A 200 9.63 -19.20 -6.22
CA ALA A 200 8.37 -19.91 -6.54
C ALA A 200 7.69 -19.36 -7.80
N TRP A 201 7.87 -18.07 -8.08
CA TRP A 201 7.21 -17.33 -9.16
C TRP A 201 8.18 -16.70 -10.15
N SER A 202 9.30 -17.39 -10.42
CA SER A 202 10.31 -16.95 -11.40
C SER A 202 9.70 -16.75 -12.78
N TYR A 203 10.23 -15.79 -13.51
CA TYR A 203 9.82 -15.50 -14.89
C TYR A 203 10.03 -16.71 -15.80
N ASP A 204 8.96 -17.23 -16.37
CA ASP A 204 8.91 -18.38 -17.27
C ASP A 204 7.68 -18.25 -18.20
N PRO A 205 7.80 -17.54 -19.33
CA PRO A 205 6.68 -17.32 -20.24
C PRO A 205 6.19 -18.60 -20.93
N GLU A 206 7.04 -19.63 -21.10
CA GLU A 206 6.61 -20.92 -21.66
C GLU A 206 5.69 -21.65 -20.68
N LYS A 207 6.06 -21.66 -19.40
CA LYS A 207 5.22 -22.20 -18.33
C LYS A 207 3.91 -21.41 -18.21
N ALA A 208 3.96 -20.09 -18.35
CA ALA A 208 2.76 -19.25 -18.34
C ALA A 208 1.78 -19.66 -19.46
N GLN A 209 2.26 -19.82 -20.70
CA GLN A 209 1.44 -20.25 -21.81
C GLN A 209 0.89 -21.67 -21.61
N ALA A 210 1.68 -22.61 -21.06
CA ALA A 210 1.21 -23.95 -20.75
C ALA A 210 0.06 -23.91 -19.70
N LEU A 211 0.19 -23.12 -18.66
CA LEU A 211 -0.84 -22.95 -17.63
C LEU A 211 -2.13 -22.32 -18.19
N LEU A 212 -2.00 -21.33 -19.09
CA LEU A 212 -3.15 -20.75 -19.81
C LEU A 212 -3.88 -21.79 -20.63
N ALA A 213 -3.15 -22.59 -21.40
CA ALA A 213 -3.74 -23.68 -22.21
C ALA A 213 -4.45 -24.72 -21.34
N GLU A 214 -3.83 -25.14 -20.22
CA GLU A 214 -4.44 -26.05 -19.25
C GLU A 214 -5.68 -25.48 -18.58
N ALA A 215 -5.73 -24.15 -18.43
CA ALA A 215 -6.90 -23.44 -17.89
C ALA A 215 -8.02 -23.23 -18.92
N GLY A 216 -7.81 -23.61 -20.19
CA GLY A 216 -8.78 -23.47 -21.27
C GLY A 216 -8.68 -22.18 -22.08
N TYR A 217 -7.55 -21.45 -21.93
CA TYR A 217 -7.28 -20.19 -22.64
C TYR A 217 -5.99 -20.27 -23.47
N PRO A 218 -5.86 -21.21 -24.43
CA PRO A 218 -4.65 -21.40 -25.21
C PRO A 218 -4.29 -20.17 -26.08
N ASP A 219 -5.30 -19.38 -26.46
CA ASP A 219 -5.14 -18.16 -27.27
C ASP A 219 -5.16 -16.89 -26.40
N GLY A 220 -5.17 -17.02 -25.06
CA GLY A 220 -5.28 -15.91 -24.11
C GLY A 220 -6.70 -15.39 -23.94
N PHE A 221 -6.82 -14.17 -23.40
CA PHE A 221 -8.09 -13.50 -23.12
C PHE A 221 -7.89 -11.98 -22.95
N ASP A 222 -9.01 -11.24 -22.94
CA ASP A 222 -9.02 -9.81 -22.64
C ASP A 222 -9.37 -9.55 -21.18
N CYS A 223 -8.72 -8.56 -20.54
CA CYS A 223 -9.01 -8.17 -19.16
C CYS A 223 -8.73 -6.69 -18.91
N VAL A 224 -9.19 -6.19 -17.77
CA VAL A 224 -9.00 -4.80 -17.33
C VAL A 224 -8.09 -4.74 -16.10
N MET A 225 -6.99 -3.98 -16.20
CA MET A 225 -6.09 -3.71 -15.08
C MET A 225 -6.34 -2.31 -14.53
N LEU A 226 -6.79 -2.24 -13.28
CA LEU A 226 -6.96 -0.99 -12.55
C LEU A 226 -5.63 -0.53 -11.98
N SER A 227 -5.25 0.71 -12.28
CA SER A 227 -4.10 1.39 -11.68
C SER A 227 -4.43 2.88 -11.51
N THR A 228 -3.45 3.75 -11.60
CA THR A 228 -3.62 5.21 -11.62
C THR A 228 -2.46 5.86 -12.33
N ALA A 229 -2.72 6.95 -13.06
CA ALA A 229 -1.68 7.80 -13.64
C ALA A 229 -1.23 8.92 -12.68
N GLN A 230 -1.82 9.03 -11.51
CA GLN A 230 -1.47 10.08 -10.54
C GLN A 230 -0.10 9.83 -9.88
N TYR A 231 0.35 8.58 -9.85
CA TYR A 231 1.66 8.18 -9.33
C TYR A 231 2.41 7.43 -10.42
N GLY A 232 3.59 7.94 -10.82
CA GLY A 232 4.39 7.39 -11.92
C GLY A 232 4.72 5.92 -11.73
N MET A 233 5.10 5.50 -10.52
CA MET A 233 5.40 4.09 -10.22
C MET A 233 4.20 3.16 -10.43
N HIS A 234 2.98 3.59 -10.14
CA HIS A 234 1.77 2.81 -10.38
C HIS A 234 1.48 2.65 -11.87
N GLN A 235 1.62 3.73 -12.63
CA GLN A 235 1.42 3.72 -14.07
C GLN A 235 2.47 2.86 -14.76
N SER A 236 3.77 3.08 -14.47
CA SER A 236 4.87 2.32 -15.09
C SER A 236 4.79 0.83 -14.75
N THR A 237 4.43 0.48 -13.52
CA THR A 237 4.20 -0.94 -13.15
C THR A 237 3.09 -1.54 -14.02
N ALA A 238 1.97 -0.85 -14.19
CA ALA A 238 0.85 -1.35 -15.02
C ALA A 238 1.24 -1.51 -16.49
N GLU A 239 2.00 -0.56 -17.05
CA GLU A 239 2.47 -0.59 -18.43
C GLU A 239 3.44 -1.74 -18.70
N VAL A 240 4.39 -1.98 -17.79
CA VAL A 240 5.31 -3.13 -17.89
C VAL A 240 4.55 -4.45 -17.76
N CYS A 241 3.63 -4.58 -16.80
CA CYS A 241 2.79 -5.76 -16.67
C CYS A 241 1.95 -6.00 -17.93
N GLN A 242 1.32 -4.97 -18.49
CA GLN A 242 0.57 -5.05 -19.75
C GLN A 242 1.44 -5.59 -20.88
N ALA A 243 2.66 -5.08 -21.03
CA ALA A 243 3.58 -5.51 -22.07
C ALA A 243 3.94 -7.01 -21.94
N TYR A 244 4.27 -7.47 -20.74
CA TYR A 244 4.61 -8.87 -20.50
C TYR A 244 3.41 -9.81 -20.67
N LEU A 245 2.25 -9.43 -20.18
CA LEU A 245 1.01 -10.22 -20.29
C LEU A 245 0.59 -10.37 -21.76
N SER A 246 0.79 -9.34 -22.58
CA SER A 246 0.51 -9.40 -24.02
C SER A 246 1.35 -10.44 -24.75
N MET A 247 2.58 -10.69 -24.30
CA MET A 247 3.50 -11.68 -24.91
C MET A 247 3.01 -13.12 -24.74
N VAL A 248 2.15 -13.37 -23.76
CA VAL A 248 1.56 -14.70 -23.52
C VAL A 248 0.08 -14.75 -23.94
N GLY A 249 -0.43 -13.72 -24.64
CA GLY A 249 -1.78 -13.68 -25.20
C GLY A 249 -2.83 -13.04 -24.30
N ILE A 250 -2.46 -12.49 -23.14
CA ILE A 250 -3.39 -11.77 -22.28
C ILE A 250 -3.42 -10.29 -22.68
N ASN A 251 -4.54 -9.83 -23.24
CA ASN A 251 -4.72 -8.45 -23.69
C ASN A 251 -5.26 -7.60 -22.56
N VAL A 252 -4.41 -6.78 -21.97
CA VAL A 252 -4.75 -5.93 -20.83
C VAL A 252 -5.18 -4.55 -21.30
N GLN A 253 -6.37 -4.12 -20.95
CA GLN A 253 -6.80 -2.73 -21.03
C GLN A 253 -6.47 -2.03 -19.70
N LEU A 254 -5.64 -0.97 -19.75
CA LEU A 254 -5.34 -0.17 -18.56
C LEU A 254 -6.49 0.79 -18.25
N ASP A 255 -6.92 0.81 -17.00
CA ASP A 255 -7.89 1.76 -16.42
C ASP A 255 -7.14 2.60 -15.37
N LEU A 256 -6.84 3.87 -15.70
CA LEU A 256 -5.91 4.74 -14.98
C LEU A 256 -6.60 6.01 -14.41
N PRO A 257 -7.70 5.88 -13.63
CA PRO A 257 -8.36 7.04 -13.06
C PRO A 257 -7.50 7.73 -11.99
N GLU A 258 -7.93 8.92 -11.57
CA GLU A 258 -7.38 9.57 -10.39
C GLU A 258 -7.61 8.72 -9.12
N TRP A 259 -6.86 9.01 -8.04
CA TRP A 259 -6.75 8.14 -6.87
C TRP A 259 -8.08 7.82 -6.19
N SER A 260 -8.95 8.82 -5.98
CA SER A 260 -10.21 8.60 -5.26
C SER A 260 -11.18 7.69 -6.05
N THR A 261 -11.22 7.85 -7.36
CA THR A 261 -11.98 6.99 -8.26
C THR A 261 -11.37 5.59 -8.34
N ARG A 262 -10.04 5.47 -8.36
CA ARG A 262 -9.36 4.18 -8.28
C ARG A 262 -9.73 3.42 -7.01
N VAL A 263 -9.67 4.09 -5.85
CA VAL A 263 -10.04 3.49 -4.55
C VAL A 263 -11.51 3.04 -4.56
N LYS A 264 -12.41 3.87 -5.10
CA LYS A 264 -13.81 3.51 -5.24
C LYS A 264 -14.01 2.27 -6.11
N LYS A 265 -13.42 2.23 -7.31
CA LYS A 265 -13.48 1.07 -8.21
C LYS A 265 -12.90 -0.19 -7.57
N GLY A 266 -11.80 -0.07 -6.85
CA GLY A 266 -11.22 -1.16 -6.09
C GLY A 266 -12.17 -1.74 -5.04
N ASN A 267 -12.77 -0.89 -4.22
CA ASN A 267 -13.74 -1.29 -3.20
C ASN A 267 -15.00 -1.93 -3.82
N GLU A 268 -15.44 -1.47 -4.97
CA GLU A 268 -16.58 -2.03 -5.72
C GLU A 268 -16.21 -3.32 -6.46
N GLY A 269 -14.91 -3.63 -6.62
CA GLY A 269 -14.44 -4.79 -7.39
C GLY A 269 -14.68 -4.69 -8.89
N THR A 270 -14.67 -3.46 -9.44
CA THR A 270 -14.89 -3.21 -10.87
C THR A 270 -13.58 -3.27 -11.66
N TYR A 271 -12.79 -4.33 -11.45
CA TYR A 271 -11.53 -4.64 -12.13
C TYR A 271 -11.36 -6.15 -12.25
N ASP A 272 -10.48 -6.60 -13.11
CA ASP A 272 -10.05 -8.00 -13.22
C ASP A 272 -8.77 -8.22 -12.43
N LEU A 273 -7.79 -7.36 -12.61
CA LEU A 273 -6.59 -7.26 -11.78
C LEU A 273 -6.28 -5.79 -11.48
N ALA A 274 -5.51 -5.54 -10.44
CA ALA A 274 -5.14 -4.17 -10.06
C ALA A 274 -3.71 -4.10 -9.53
N VAL A 275 -3.02 -3.01 -9.88
CA VAL A 275 -1.74 -2.66 -9.27
C VAL A 275 -2.00 -2.09 -7.88
N MET A 276 -1.42 -2.71 -6.88
CA MET A 276 -1.54 -2.34 -5.47
C MET A 276 -0.16 -2.03 -4.87
N GLY A 277 -0.16 -1.26 -3.81
CA GLY A 277 1.00 -1.03 -2.97
C GLY A 277 0.62 -1.07 -1.51
N THR A 278 1.54 -1.43 -0.65
CA THR A 278 1.40 -1.31 0.80
C THR A 278 2.34 -0.24 1.34
N ALA A 279 1.85 0.59 2.23
CA ALA A 279 2.64 1.64 2.87
C ALA A 279 3.34 1.15 4.16
N ALA A 280 2.93 0.02 4.71
CA ALA A 280 3.49 -0.53 5.94
C ALA A 280 3.71 -2.03 5.81
N MET A 281 4.85 -2.50 6.30
CA MET A 281 5.11 -3.92 6.51
C MET A 281 5.09 -4.22 7.99
N ASN A 282 4.33 -5.22 8.38
CA ASN A 282 4.58 -5.95 9.59
C ASN A 282 5.57 -7.07 9.23
N ASN A 283 6.66 -7.19 9.97
CA ASN A 283 7.58 -8.33 9.84
C ASN A 283 6.93 -9.65 10.31
N ASP A 284 5.67 -9.60 10.67
CA ASP A 284 4.85 -10.74 11.07
C ASP A 284 4.02 -11.22 9.87
N PRO A 285 4.06 -12.52 9.53
CA PRO A 285 3.26 -13.10 8.45
C PRO A 285 1.75 -12.84 8.57
N ASP A 286 1.22 -12.69 9.77
CA ASP A 286 -0.18 -12.34 10.00
C ASP A 286 -0.57 -11.00 9.32
N GLY A 287 0.39 -10.10 9.16
CA GLY A 287 0.20 -8.85 8.41
C GLY A 287 -0.12 -9.08 6.92
N LEU A 288 0.32 -10.21 6.34
CA LEU A 288 0.05 -10.59 4.98
C LEU A 288 -1.38 -11.12 4.76
N ALA A 289 -2.08 -11.51 5.82
CA ALA A 289 -3.46 -11.97 5.71
C ALA A 289 -4.34 -10.96 4.95
N THR A 290 -4.11 -9.66 5.15
CA THR A 290 -4.83 -8.59 4.44
C THR A 290 -4.58 -8.56 2.93
N VAL A 291 -3.52 -9.21 2.45
CA VAL A 291 -3.14 -9.27 1.04
C VAL A 291 -3.57 -10.59 0.39
N VAL A 292 -3.55 -11.69 1.17
CA VAL A 292 -3.73 -13.05 0.62
C VAL A 292 -5.05 -13.72 1.03
N ASP A 293 -5.73 -13.24 2.08
CA ASP A 293 -6.98 -13.85 2.56
C ASP A 293 -8.22 -13.08 2.06
N GLY A 294 -8.78 -13.54 0.98
CA GLY A 294 -10.00 -12.96 0.38
C GLY A 294 -11.26 -13.05 1.25
N SER A 295 -11.22 -13.79 2.39
CA SER A 295 -12.34 -13.87 3.33
C SER A 295 -12.42 -12.67 4.28
N LEU A 296 -11.32 -11.92 4.45
CA LEU A 296 -11.21 -10.91 5.51
C LEU A 296 -11.91 -9.59 5.20
N SER A 297 -12.10 -9.21 3.97
CA SER A 297 -12.79 -7.95 3.64
C SER A 297 -13.20 -7.86 2.19
N PRO A 298 -14.34 -7.19 1.88
CA PRO A 298 -14.75 -6.92 0.51
C PRO A 298 -13.89 -5.87 -0.21
N SER A 299 -13.04 -5.11 0.49
CA SER A 299 -12.23 -4.08 -0.13
C SER A 299 -10.91 -4.62 -0.64
N PHE A 300 -10.66 -4.58 -1.93
CA PHE A 300 -9.45 -4.96 -2.67
C PHE A 300 -8.93 -6.40 -2.47
N VAL A 301 -9.14 -7.03 -1.33
CA VAL A 301 -8.70 -8.41 -1.08
C VAL A 301 -9.75 -9.35 -1.66
N ARG A 302 -9.53 -9.80 -2.88
CA ARG A 302 -10.41 -10.73 -3.61
C ARG A 302 -9.65 -11.92 -4.17
N SER A 303 -8.43 -12.11 -3.68
CA SER A 303 -7.56 -13.23 -4.05
C SER A 303 -7.83 -14.49 -3.26
#